data_18d66904ec5f9a1f6af15b948b2f1e0d
#
_entry.id   18d66904ec5f9a1f6af15b948b2f1e0d
#
_cell.length_a   1.000
_cell.length_b   1.000
_cell.length_c   1.000
_cell.angle_alpha   90.00
_cell.angle_beta   90.00
_cell.angle_gamma   90.00
#
_symmetry.space_group_name_H-M   'P 1'
#
loop_
_entity.id
_entity.type
_entity.pdbx_description
1 polymer ?
#
loop_
_entity_poly.entity_id
_entity_poly.type
_entity_poly.pdbx_seq_one_letter_code
_entity_poly.pdbx_strand_id
1 'polypeptide(L)'
;MNYKFKKVAVLGSGVMGSGIACHLANIGMKVILLDLTYKPKDSKEKNYDKNKIVNDSLSRIVKSKPSPLYDKKFVDRIETGNFDDDIIKISQVDWIIEVIIENVEIKKNLLNKIEKYRDENSIVSSNTSSIPINTLAEGRSDNFKSHFCGVHFFNPPRYLRLIEIIPNKLTSKSVIEYLINFSETYLGKEPVYCKDTPAFIA
;
A
#
# COMPACT_ATOMS: atom_id res chain seq x y z
N MET A 1 7.04 -9.67 18.58
CA MET A 1 5.97 -8.66 18.63
C MET A 1 4.68 -9.29 18.13
N ASN A 2 3.55 -9.05 18.80
CA ASN A 2 2.23 -9.49 18.29
C ASN A 2 1.63 -8.35 17.45
N TYR A 3 1.85 -8.38 16.14
CA TYR A 3 1.18 -7.47 15.23
C TYR A 3 -0.33 -7.74 15.22
N LYS A 4 -1.12 -6.68 15.08
CA LYS A 4 -2.58 -6.80 14.90
C LYS A 4 -3.06 -5.65 14.01
N PHE A 5 -3.23 -5.94 12.73
CA PHE A 5 -3.70 -4.93 11.80
C PHE A 5 -5.18 -4.57 12.06
N LYS A 6 -5.43 -3.28 12.21
CA LYS A 6 -6.78 -2.68 12.30
C LYS A 6 -6.95 -1.56 11.28
N LYS A 7 -5.89 -0.79 11.05
CA LYS A 7 -5.87 0.35 10.14
C LYS A 7 -4.67 0.27 9.21
N VAL A 8 -4.90 0.51 7.93
CA VAL A 8 -3.89 0.38 6.87
C VAL A 8 -3.86 1.64 6.03
N ALA A 9 -2.69 2.08 5.59
CA ALA A 9 -2.54 3.11 4.57
C ALA A 9 -2.11 2.47 3.25
N VAL A 10 -2.77 2.86 2.16
CA VAL A 10 -2.39 2.53 0.79
C VAL A 10 -1.98 3.82 0.10
N LEU A 11 -0.75 3.88 -0.38
CA LEU A 11 -0.13 5.06 -0.95
C LEU A 11 0.02 4.90 -2.47
N GLY A 12 -0.83 5.58 -3.21
CA GLY A 12 -1.07 5.46 -4.63
C GLY A 12 -2.45 4.87 -4.91
N SER A 13 -3.28 5.59 -5.67
CA SER A 13 -4.67 5.22 -5.98
C SER A 13 -4.86 4.71 -7.42
N GLY A 14 -3.78 4.25 -8.05
CA GLY A 14 -3.86 3.57 -9.35
C GLY A 14 -4.76 2.33 -9.29
N VAL A 15 -4.82 1.56 -10.38
CA VAL A 15 -5.64 0.34 -10.47
C VAL A 15 -5.33 -0.63 -9.32
N MET A 16 -4.03 -0.88 -9.06
CA MET A 16 -3.61 -1.77 -7.99
C MET A 16 -3.92 -1.19 -6.61
N GLY A 17 -3.54 0.07 -6.34
CA GLY A 17 -3.74 0.66 -5.02
C GLY A 17 -5.20 0.78 -4.63
N SER A 18 -6.08 1.27 -5.53
CA SER A 18 -7.52 1.29 -5.28
C SER A 18 -8.12 -0.12 -5.12
N GLY A 19 -7.63 -1.09 -5.90
CA GLY A 19 -8.04 -2.48 -5.77
C GLY A 19 -7.63 -3.12 -4.45
N ILE A 20 -6.39 -2.87 -3.98
CA ILE A 20 -5.88 -3.32 -2.68
C ILE A 20 -6.68 -2.66 -1.55
N ALA A 21 -6.95 -1.35 -1.62
CA ALA A 21 -7.76 -0.64 -0.65
C ALA A 21 -9.17 -1.25 -0.52
N CYS A 22 -9.82 -1.55 -1.65
CA CYS A 22 -11.11 -2.24 -1.66
C CYS A 22 -11.02 -3.65 -1.04
N HIS A 23 -9.97 -4.41 -1.36
CA HIS A 23 -9.78 -5.74 -0.81
C HIS A 23 -9.60 -5.72 0.71
N LEU A 24 -8.81 -4.78 1.23
CA LEU A 24 -8.65 -4.57 2.68
C LEU A 24 -9.96 -4.11 3.35
N ALA A 25 -10.73 -3.24 2.70
CA ALA A 25 -12.05 -2.83 3.19
C ALA A 25 -13.05 -4.01 3.26
N ASN A 26 -12.98 -4.97 2.33
CA ASN A 26 -13.80 -6.18 2.34
C ASN A 26 -13.62 -7.02 3.61
N ILE A 27 -12.40 -7.11 4.12
CA ILE A 27 -12.07 -7.88 5.34
C ILE A 27 -12.22 -7.07 6.63
N GLY A 28 -12.84 -5.89 6.56
CA GLY A 28 -13.17 -5.08 7.74
C GLY A 28 -12.12 -4.08 8.19
N MET A 29 -11.04 -3.91 7.43
CA MET A 29 -10.00 -2.93 7.76
C MET A 29 -10.49 -1.49 7.54
N LYS A 30 -10.03 -0.56 8.38
CA LYS A 30 -10.07 0.87 8.08
C LYS A 30 -8.88 1.20 7.18
N VAL A 31 -9.14 1.82 6.05
CA VAL A 31 -8.12 2.10 5.03
C VAL A 31 -8.00 3.60 4.82
N ILE A 32 -6.77 4.12 4.82
CA ILE A 32 -6.45 5.46 4.32
C ILE A 32 -5.86 5.27 2.93
N LEU A 33 -6.49 5.84 1.91
CA LEU A 33 -6.00 5.81 0.53
C LEU A 33 -5.51 7.21 0.17
N LEU A 34 -4.20 7.36 -0.06
CA LEU A 34 -3.58 8.63 -0.40
C LEU A 34 -3.01 8.61 -1.81
N ASP A 35 -3.05 9.78 -2.47
CA ASP A 35 -2.39 10.00 -3.77
C ASP A 35 -1.83 11.41 -3.87
N LEU A 36 -1.32 11.76 -5.03
CA LEU A 36 -0.84 13.11 -5.34
C LEU A 36 -1.97 14.13 -5.17
N THR A 37 -1.59 15.31 -4.68
CA THR A 37 -2.50 16.46 -4.63
C THR A 37 -2.86 16.89 -6.05
N TYR A 38 -4.14 16.93 -6.37
CA TYR A 38 -4.59 17.51 -7.63
C TYR A 38 -4.25 19.00 -7.70
N LYS A 39 -3.69 19.43 -8.83
CA LYS A 39 -3.43 20.83 -9.13
C LYS A 39 -4.08 21.12 -10.48
N PRO A 40 -5.01 22.09 -10.56
CA PRO A 40 -5.64 22.47 -11.82
C PRO A 40 -4.62 23.05 -12.79
N LYS A 41 -4.83 22.84 -14.08
CA LYS A 41 -3.98 23.42 -15.14
C LYS A 41 -4.12 24.94 -15.22
N ASP A 42 -5.33 25.46 -14.92
CA ASP A 42 -5.59 26.90 -14.87
C ASP A 42 -5.36 27.39 -13.43
N SER A 43 -4.35 28.25 -13.25
CA SER A 43 -4.01 28.86 -11.95
C SER A 43 -5.11 29.79 -11.39
N LYS A 44 -6.13 30.13 -12.20
CA LYS A 44 -7.29 30.94 -11.78
C LYS A 44 -8.35 30.13 -11.04
N GLU A 45 -8.35 28.82 -11.14
CA GLU A 45 -9.27 27.94 -10.42
C GLU A 45 -8.88 27.88 -8.94
N LYS A 46 -9.49 28.74 -8.11
CA LYS A 46 -9.17 28.86 -6.68
C LYS A 46 -9.85 27.80 -5.79
N ASN A 47 -11.02 27.29 -6.21
CA ASN A 47 -11.80 26.30 -5.48
C ASN A 47 -11.77 24.96 -6.21
N TYR A 48 -10.81 24.10 -5.89
CA TYR A 48 -10.70 22.77 -6.45
C TYR A 48 -10.54 21.71 -5.35
N ASP A 49 -11.02 20.51 -5.64
CA ASP A 49 -10.82 19.37 -4.75
C ASP A 49 -9.37 18.87 -4.86
N LYS A 50 -8.58 19.07 -3.82
CA LYS A 50 -7.20 18.58 -3.73
C LYS A 50 -7.12 17.06 -3.83
N ASN A 51 -8.17 16.36 -3.41
CA ASN A 51 -8.28 14.90 -3.40
C ASN A 51 -8.90 14.34 -4.68
N LYS A 52 -9.10 15.17 -5.72
CA LYS A 52 -9.74 14.76 -6.97
C LYS A 52 -9.12 13.50 -7.58
N ILE A 53 -7.80 13.35 -7.57
CA ILE A 53 -7.10 12.19 -8.15
C ILE A 53 -7.54 10.90 -7.45
N VAL A 54 -7.46 10.86 -6.14
CA VAL A 54 -7.81 9.67 -5.34
C VAL A 54 -9.32 9.41 -5.37
N ASN A 55 -10.15 10.45 -5.33
CA ASN A 55 -11.62 10.33 -5.37
C ASN A 55 -12.11 9.78 -6.71
N ASP A 56 -11.59 10.31 -7.83
CA ASP A 56 -11.90 9.82 -9.17
C ASP A 56 -11.45 8.37 -9.37
N SER A 57 -10.26 8.02 -8.87
CA SER A 57 -9.71 6.67 -8.95
C SER A 57 -10.55 5.66 -8.17
N LEU A 58 -10.89 5.98 -6.91
CA LEU A 58 -11.74 5.13 -6.07
C LEU A 58 -13.14 4.99 -6.69
N SER A 59 -13.75 6.09 -7.13
CA SER A 59 -15.06 6.06 -7.80
C SER A 59 -15.07 5.18 -9.05
N ARG A 60 -14.00 5.21 -9.84
CA ARG A 60 -13.84 4.40 -11.04
C ARG A 60 -13.74 2.92 -10.72
N ILE A 61 -12.88 2.54 -9.76
CA ILE A 61 -12.66 1.13 -9.41
C ILE A 61 -13.91 0.51 -8.77
N VAL A 62 -14.63 1.25 -7.92
CA VAL A 62 -15.87 0.75 -7.28
C VAL A 62 -16.98 0.46 -8.30
N LYS A 63 -16.97 1.17 -9.43
CA LYS A 63 -17.92 0.95 -10.54
C LYS A 63 -17.48 -0.12 -11.54
N SER A 64 -16.25 -0.64 -11.42
CA SER A 64 -15.72 -1.61 -12.37
C SER A 64 -16.40 -2.97 -12.28
N LYS A 65 -16.25 -3.74 -13.35
CA LYS A 65 -16.68 -5.14 -13.40
C LYS A 65 -15.47 -6.02 -13.76
N PRO A 66 -15.22 -7.09 -12.99
CA PRO A 66 -15.94 -7.51 -11.79
C PRO A 66 -15.77 -6.52 -10.61
N SER A 67 -16.75 -6.48 -9.70
CA SER A 67 -16.73 -5.55 -8.56
C SER A 67 -15.55 -5.85 -7.62
N PRO A 68 -14.77 -4.83 -7.19
CA PRO A 68 -13.70 -5.03 -6.21
C PRO A 68 -14.22 -5.17 -4.78
N LEU A 69 -15.45 -4.69 -4.49
CA LEU A 69 -16.09 -4.78 -3.18
C LEU A 69 -17.10 -5.92 -3.11
N TYR A 70 -17.22 -6.58 -1.95
CA TYR A 70 -18.27 -7.56 -1.67
C TYR A 70 -19.62 -6.87 -1.48
N ASP A 71 -19.63 -5.73 -0.80
CA ASP A 71 -20.78 -4.87 -0.61
C ASP A 71 -20.36 -3.42 -0.86
N LYS A 72 -21.16 -2.66 -1.61
CA LYS A 72 -20.85 -1.25 -1.96
C LYS A 72 -20.65 -0.36 -0.74
N LYS A 73 -21.36 -0.63 0.37
CA LYS A 73 -21.21 0.12 1.63
C LYS A 73 -19.82 -0.01 2.26
N PHE A 74 -19.01 -1.01 1.86
CA PHE A 74 -17.65 -1.16 2.40
C PHE A 74 -16.71 -0.05 1.91
N VAL A 75 -17.09 0.72 0.89
CA VAL A 75 -16.36 1.92 0.50
C VAL A 75 -16.26 2.94 1.65
N ASP A 76 -17.22 2.96 2.57
CA ASP A 76 -17.23 3.87 3.74
C ASP A 76 -16.08 3.56 4.73
N ARG A 77 -15.39 2.43 4.57
CA ARG A 77 -14.19 2.08 5.33
C ARG A 77 -12.92 2.68 4.76
N ILE A 78 -12.99 3.34 3.58
CA ILE A 78 -11.87 3.92 2.86
C ILE A 78 -11.94 5.45 2.99
N GLU A 79 -11.02 6.01 3.78
CA GLU A 79 -10.79 7.44 3.88
C GLU A 79 -9.82 7.85 2.76
N THR A 80 -10.19 8.83 1.93
CA THR A 80 -9.33 9.37 0.87
C THR A 80 -8.60 10.62 1.32
N GLY A 81 -7.41 10.87 0.77
CA GLY A 81 -6.61 12.05 1.07
C GLY A 81 -5.46 12.23 0.08
N ASN A 82 -4.59 13.19 0.36
CA ASN A 82 -3.45 13.49 -0.49
C ASN A 82 -2.12 13.50 0.31
N PHE A 83 -0.99 13.40 -0.43
CA PHE A 83 0.34 13.32 0.19
C PHE A 83 0.80 14.62 0.84
N ASP A 84 0.22 15.77 0.48
CA ASP A 84 0.68 17.05 1.04
C ASP A 84 -0.01 17.35 2.39
N ASP A 85 -1.31 17.10 2.49
CA ASP A 85 -2.09 17.44 3.67
C ASP A 85 -2.25 16.25 4.64
N ASP A 86 -2.30 15.00 4.13
CA ASP A 86 -2.75 13.83 4.89
C ASP A 86 -1.66 12.80 5.19
N ILE A 87 -0.43 12.97 4.69
CA ILE A 87 0.65 11.98 4.91
C ILE A 87 0.92 11.72 6.39
N ILE A 88 0.72 12.71 7.26
CA ILE A 88 0.89 12.58 8.71
C ILE A 88 -0.02 11.51 9.32
N LYS A 89 -1.16 11.19 8.69
CA LYS A 89 -2.11 10.17 9.16
C LYS A 89 -1.53 8.76 9.17
N ILE A 90 -0.43 8.51 8.43
CA ILE A 90 0.24 7.20 8.45
C ILE A 90 0.88 6.87 9.80
N SER A 91 1.07 7.85 10.69
CA SER A 91 1.51 7.61 12.07
C SER A 91 0.52 6.79 12.91
N GLN A 92 -0.71 6.60 12.43
CA GLN A 92 -1.79 5.94 13.15
C GLN A 92 -2.19 4.60 12.52
N VAL A 93 -1.35 4.05 11.62
CA VAL A 93 -1.68 2.81 10.93
C VAL A 93 -0.69 1.69 11.28
N ASP A 94 -1.16 0.47 11.19
CA ASP A 94 -0.36 -0.72 11.52
C ASP A 94 0.44 -1.21 10.31
N TRP A 95 -0.05 -0.94 9.09
CA TRP A 95 0.57 -1.36 7.85
C TRP A 95 0.47 -0.26 6.79
N ILE A 96 1.57 0.03 6.10
CA ILE A 96 1.67 1.01 5.02
C ILE A 96 2.07 0.28 3.75
N ILE A 97 1.27 0.38 2.70
CA ILE A 97 1.49 -0.28 1.40
C ILE A 97 1.77 0.79 0.36
N GLU A 98 2.98 0.84 -0.16
CA GLU A 98 3.38 1.70 -1.26
C GLU A 98 3.00 1.06 -2.59
N VAL A 99 2.22 1.77 -3.42
CA VAL A 99 1.67 1.29 -4.70
C VAL A 99 1.72 2.41 -5.77
N ILE A 100 2.76 3.24 -5.73
CA ILE A 100 2.94 4.30 -6.73
C ILE A 100 3.66 3.80 -7.99
N ILE A 101 3.86 4.70 -8.95
CA ILE A 101 4.54 4.41 -10.22
C ILE A 101 5.87 3.67 -10.02
N GLU A 102 6.19 2.75 -10.97
CA GLU A 102 7.39 1.91 -10.93
C GLU A 102 8.63 2.72 -11.35
N ASN A 103 9.12 3.55 -10.42
CA ASN A 103 10.31 4.37 -10.58
C ASN A 103 11.06 4.44 -9.24
N VAL A 104 12.33 4.05 -9.25
CA VAL A 104 13.17 3.93 -8.04
C VAL A 104 13.25 5.24 -7.27
N GLU A 105 13.54 6.36 -7.94
CA GLU A 105 13.72 7.65 -7.28
C GLU A 105 12.42 8.17 -6.68
N ILE A 106 11.30 8.02 -7.40
CA ILE A 106 9.98 8.46 -6.91
C ILE A 106 9.59 7.61 -5.68
N LYS A 107 9.82 6.30 -5.74
CA LYS A 107 9.56 5.40 -4.59
C LYS A 107 10.47 5.74 -3.41
N LYS A 108 11.78 5.93 -3.61
CA LYS A 108 12.72 6.34 -2.55
C LYS A 108 12.30 7.66 -1.89
N ASN A 109 11.83 8.64 -2.67
CA ASN A 109 11.33 9.92 -2.14
C ASN A 109 10.07 9.74 -1.29
N LEU A 110 9.14 8.89 -1.70
CA LEU A 110 7.96 8.57 -0.87
C LEU A 110 8.36 7.78 0.39
N LEU A 111 9.27 6.81 0.28
CA LEU A 111 9.76 6.04 1.42
C LEU A 111 10.49 6.94 2.45
N ASN A 112 11.16 8.03 2.02
CA ASN A 112 11.70 9.05 2.94
C ASN A 112 10.59 9.70 3.79
N LYS A 113 9.46 10.04 3.15
CA LYS A 113 8.31 10.61 3.86
C LYS A 113 7.68 9.58 4.81
N ILE A 114 7.54 8.32 4.34
CA ILE A 114 7.00 7.24 5.16
C ILE A 114 7.86 7.05 6.41
N GLU A 115 9.18 6.93 6.27
CA GLU A 115 10.11 6.74 7.39
C GLU A 115 10.00 7.87 8.42
N LYS A 116 9.80 9.11 7.96
CA LYS A 116 9.67 10.29 8.82
C LYS A 116 8.38 10.30 9.64
N TYR A 117 7.26 9.82 9.07
CA TYR A 117 5.94 10.01 9.68
C TYR A 117 5.30 8.72 10.21
N ARG A 118 5.81 7.52 9.87
CA ARG A 118 5.25 6.26 10.35
C ARG A 118 5.45 6.08 11.85
N ASP A 119 4.65 5.25 12.48
CA ASP A 119 4.99 4.63 13.76
C ASP A 119 6.16 3.66 13.57
N GLU A 120 7.08 3.58 14.53
CA GLU A 120 8.27 2.73 14.45
C GLU A 120 7.96 1.23 14.34
N ASN A 121 6.79 0.81 14.81
CA ASN A 121 6.31 -0.57 14.77
C ASN A 121 5.44 -0.88 13.55
N SER A 122 5.06 0.13 12.76
CA SER A 122 4.29 -0.09 11.53
C SER A 122 5.09 -0.92 10.54
N ILE A 123 4.45 -1.92 9.95
CA ILE A 123 5.02 -2.63 8.80
C ILE A 123 4.89 -1.74 7.57
N VAL A 124 5.94 -1.70 6.75
CA VAL A 124 5.94 -1.00 5.46
C VAL A 124 6.18 -2.01 4.36
N SER A 125 5.42 -1.93 3.29
CA SER A 125 5.65 -2.77 2.12
C SER A 125 5.55 -2.00 0.82
N SER A 126 6.28 -2.45 -0.21
CA SER A 126 6.14 -1.97 -1.58
C SER A 126 5.47 -3.04 -2.43
N ASN A 127 4.52 -2.62 -3.27
CA ASN A 127 3.88 -3.49 -4.27
C ASN A 127 4.62 -3.46 -5.61
N THR A 128 5.92 -3.12 -5.61
CA THR A 128 6.74 -3.19 -6.82
C THR A 128 6.70 -4.59 -7.42
N SER A 129 6.74 -4.68 -8.75
CA SER A 129 6.78 -5.94 -9.48
C SER A 129 8.18 -6.32 -9.95
N SER A 130 9.14 -5.39 -9.93
CA SER A 130 10.45 -5.61 -10.56
C SER A 130 11.61 -4.96 -9.84
N ILE A 131 11.39 -3.90 -9.05
CA ILE A 131 12.48 -3.20 -8.38
C ILE A 131 12.92 -4.01 -7.15
N PRO A 132 14.21 -4.37 -7.04
CA PRO A 132 14.71 -5.09 -5.88
C PRO A 132 14.43 -4.35 -4.58
N ILE A 133 13.90 -5.06 -3.59
CA ILE A 133 13.50 -4.49 -2.29
C ILE A 133 14.71 -3.93 -1.55
N ASN A 134 15.88 -4.59 -1.68
CA ASN A 134 17.14 -4.08 -1.13
C ASN A 134 17.50 -2.70 -1.70
N THR A 135 17.25 -2.44 -3.00
CA THR A 135 17.47 -1.14 -3.62
C THR A 135 16.58 -0.05 -3.02
N LEU A 136 15.33 -0.38 -2.72
CA LEU A 136 14.41 0.54 -2.05
C LEU A 136 14.75 0.77 -0.56
N ALA A 137 15.34 -0.25 0.09
CA ALA A 137 15.76 -0.19 1.49
C ALA A 137 17.09 0.55 1.69
N GLU A 138 17.83 0.84 0.63
CA GLU A 138 19.11 1.54 0.70
C GLU A 138 19.02 2.90 1.38
N GLY A 139 19.97 3.22 2.26
CA GLY A 139 20.02 4.49 2.98
C GLY A 139 18.98 4.65 4.11
N ARG A 140 18.13 3.63 4.37
CA ARG A 140 17.15 3.64 5.46
C ARG A 140 17.76 3.23 6.79
N SER A 141 17.10 3.62 7.89
CA SER A 141 17.48 3.15 9.23
C SER A 141 17.27 1.63 9.37
N ASP A 142 17.97 1.02 10.32
CA ASP A 142 17.82 -0.42 10.57
C ASP A 142 16.43 -0.76 11.11
N ASN A 143 15.81 0.15 11.88
CA ASN A 143 14.42 -0.01 12.29
C ASN A 143 13.49 -0.04 11.07
N PHE A 144 13.64 0.87 10.11
CA PHE A 144 12.83 0.86 8.88
C PHE A 144 13.05 -0.44 8.12
N LYS A 145 14.30 -0.84 7.86
CA LYS A 145 14.64 -2.06 7.12
C LYS A 145 14.06 -3.31 7.77
N SER A 146 14.09 -3.39 9.10
CA SER A 146 13.55 -4.54 9.84
C SER A 146 12.02 -4.69 9.70
N HIS A 147 11.32 -3.61 9.39
CA HIS A 147 9.86 -3.57 9.18
C HIS A 147 9.45 -3.42 7.71
N PHE A 148 10.41 -3.46 6.77
CA PHE A 148 10.16 -3.24 5.35
C PHE A 148 10.37 -4.49 4.51
N CYS A 149 9.43 -4.77 3.57
CA CYS A 149 9.53 -5.86 2.61
C CYS A 149 8.74 -5.54 1.33
N GLY A 150 8.86 -6.38 0.31
CA GLY A 150 7.92 -6.42 -0.81
C GLY A 150 6.69 -7.24 -0.44
N VAL A 151 5.52 -6.74 -0.84
CA VAL A 151 4.26 -7.49 -0.81
C VAL A 151 3.56 -7.25 -2.13
N HIS A 152 3.77 -8.17 -3.06
CA HIS A 152 3.32 -8.02 -4.43
C HIS A 152 1.97 -8.71 -4.63
N PHE A 153 0.93 -7.91 -4.79
CA PHE A 153 -0.42 -8.34 -5.16
C PHE A 153 -0.55 -8.44 -6.67
N PHE A 154 -1.33 -9.39 -7.13
CA PHE A 154 -1.65 -9.56 -8.55
C PHE A 154 -3.01 -8.96 -8.91
N ASN A 155 -3.15 -8.50 -10.15
CA ASN A 155 -4.35 -7.88 -10.67
C ASN A 155 -5.36 -8.93 -11.19
N PRO A 156 -6.62 -8.91 -10.78
CA PRO A 156 -7.24 -8.01 -9.78
C PRO A 156 -6.97 -8.48 -8.33
N PRO A 157 -6.62 -7.56 -7.38
CA PRO A 157 -6.23 -7.94 -6.02
C PRO A 157 -7.26 -8.77 -5.24
N ARG A 158 -8.55 -8.57 -5.51
CA ARG A 158 -9.62 -9.36 -4.88
C ARG A 158 -9.63 -10.82 -5.33
N TYR A 159 -9.34 -11.07 -6.61
CA TYR A 159 -9.61 -12.36 -7.25
C TYR A 159 -8.38 -13.27 -7.33
N LEU A 160 -7.20 -12.71 -7.63
CA LEU A 160 -5.99 -13.52 -7.69
C LEU A 160 -5.53 -13.87 -6.29
N ARG A 161 -5.35 -15.18 -6.06
CA ARG A 161 -4.97 -15.69 -4.74
C ARG A 161 -3.49 -15.54 -4.47
N LEU A 162 -2.65 -15.60 -5.48
CA LEU A 162 -1.21 -15.46 -5.35
C LEU A 162 -0.84 -14.09 -4.74
N ILE A 163 0.08 -14.11 -3.78
CA ILE A 163 0.76 -12.95 -3.24
C ILE A 163 2.22 -13.31 -2.96
N GLU A 164 3.14 -12.49 -3.42
CA GLU A 164 4.56 -12.68 -3.17
C GLU A 164 5.00 -11.83 -1.97
N ILE A 165 5.81 -12.42 -1.09
CA ILE A 165 6.41 -11.75 0.06
C ILE A 165 7.91 -11.81 -0.08
N ILE A 166 8.53 -10.64 -0.26
CA ILE A 166 9.93 -10.49 -0.63
C ILE A 166 10.67 -9.71 0.47
N PRO A 167 11.45 -10.34 1.34
CA PRO A 167 12.21 -9.64 2.37
C PRO A 167 13.42 -8.91 1.77
N ASN A 168 13.82 -7.80 2.41
CA ASN A 168 15.17 -7.29 2.28
C ASN A 168 16.12 -8.04 3.24
N LYS A 169 17.42 -7.71 3.18
CA LYS A 169 18.46 -8.40 4.00
C LYS A 169 18.26 -8.29 5.52
N LEU A 170 17.53 -7.27 5.98
CA LEU A 170 17.31 -6.98 7.40
C LEU A 170 15.85 -7.15 7.84
N THR A 171 14.94 -7.52 6.94
CA THR A 171 13.53 -7.73 7.30
C THR A 171 13.42 -8.75 8.43
N SER A 172 12.75 -8.37 9.52
CA SER A 172 12.55 -9.23 10.68
C SER A 172 11.74 -10.47 10.33
N LYS A 173 12.17 -11.62 10.82
CA LYS A 173 11.45 -12.90 10.64
C LYS A 173 10.00 -12.80 11.12
N SER A 174 9.76 -12.12 12.25
CA SER A 174 8.41 -11.92 12.79
C SER A 174 7.49 -11.11 11.86
N VAL A 175 8.03 -10.16 11.10
CA VAL A 175 7.27 -9.40 10.08
C VAL A 175 6.82 -10.33 8.96
N ILE A 176 7.73 -11.15 8.45
CA ILE A 176 7.45 -12.10 7.36
C ILE A 176 6.42 -13.14 7.79
N GLU A 177 6.64 -13.78 8.95
CA GLU A 177 5.72 -14.78 9.51
C GLU A 177 4.32 -14.21 9.73
N TYR A 178 4.24 -12.95 10.22
CA TYR A 178 2.96 -12.28 10.41
C TYR A 178 2.26 -12.00 9.08
N LEU A 179 2.97 -11.48 8.07
CA LEU A 179 2.39 -11.18 6.75
C LEU A 179 1.94 -12.46 6.02
N ILE A 180 2.69 -13.56 6.13
CA ILE A 180 2.27 -14.87 5.60
C ILE A 180 0.97 -15.30 6.27
N ASN A 181 0.94 -15.37 7.59
CA ASN A 181 -0.26 -15.78 8.33
C ASN A 181 -1.45 -14.85 8.07
N PHE A 182 -1.23 -13.54 8.03
CA PHE A 182 -2.28 -12.56 7.72
C PHE A 182 -2.83 -12.74 6.30
N SER A 183 -1.96 -13.02 5.34
CA SER A 183 -2.35 -13.23 3.94
C SER A 183 -3.23 -14.48 3.78
N GLU A 184 -2.87 -15.57 4.45
CA GLU A 184 -3.66 -16.82 4.43
C GLU A 184 -4.99 -16.67 5.18
N THR A 185 -4.93 -16.15 6.42
CA THR A 185 -6.06 -16.18 7.34
C THR A 185 -7.12 -15.13 7.00
N TYR A 186 -6.68 -13.91 6.64
CA TYR A 186 -7.59 -12.77 6.47
C TYR A 186 -7.74 -12.32 5.02
N LEU A 187 -6.66 -12.30 4.24
CA LEU A 187 -6.74 -11.88 2.84
C LEU A 187 -7.25 -12.99 1.90
N GLY A 188 -7.28 -14.25 2.36
CA GLY A 188 -7.64 -15.39 1.52
C GLY A 188 -6.65 -15.60 0.37
N LYS A 189 -5.38 -15.30 0.61
CA LYS A 189 -4.28 -15.41 -0.35
C LYS A 189 -3.44 -16.66 -0.13
N GLU A 190 -2.67 -17.00 -1.14
CA GLU A 190 -1.63 -18.03 -1.11
C GLU A 190 -0.28 -17.31 -1.17
N PRO A 191 0.35 -17.03 -0.01
CA PRO A 191 1.62 -16.33 0.03
C PRO A 191 2.77 -17.22 -0.41
N VAL A 192 3.64 -16.67 -1.25
CA VAL A 192 4.88 -17.29 -1.67
C VAL A 192 6.03 -16.44 -1.15
N TYR A 193 6.95 -17.07 -0.42
CA TYR A 193 8.19 -16.45 0.03
C TYR A 193 9.18 -16.40 -1.14
N CYS A 194 9.53 -15.19 -1.57
CA CYS A 194 10.39 -14.97 -2.73
C CYS A 194 11.76 -14.42 -2.31
N LYS A 195 12.78 -14.74 -3.10
CA LYS A 195 14.06 -14.05 -3.02
C LYS A 195 13.94 -12.67 -3.68
N ASP A 196 14.75 -11.71 -3.19
CA ASP A 196 14.82 -10.36 -3.75
C ASP A 196 15.66 -10.37 -5.04
N THR A 197 15.06 -10.88 -6.10
CA THR A 197 15.62 -10.91 -7.47
C THR A 197 14.70 -10.11 -8.40
N PRO A 198 15.18 -9.51 -9.50
CA PRO A 198 14.33 -8.81 -10.45
C PRO A 198 13.17 -9.68 -10.93
N ALA A 199 11.95 -9.12 -10.91
CA ALA A 199 10.69 -9.79 -11.26
C ALA A 199 10.32 -11.00 -10.37
N PHE A 200 11.00 -11.20 -9.22
CA PHE A 200 10.71 -12.21 -8.16
C PHE A 200 10.50 -13.65 -8.73
N ILE A 201 9.26 -14.18 -8.73
CA ILE A 201 8.94 -15.50 -9.28
C ILE A 201 8.02 -15.40 -10.51
N ALA A 202 7.14 -14.39 -10.56
CA ALA A 202 6.12 -14.23 -11.60
C ALA A 202 6.59 -13.37 -12.77
#